data_a8cce80e3619da1b023afac893a30a3c
#
_entry.id   a8cce80e3619da1b023afac893a30a3c
#
_cell.length_a   1.000
_cell.length_b   1.000
_cell.length_c   1.000
_cell.angle_alpha   90.00
_cell.angle_beta   90.00
_cell.angle_gamma   90.00
#
_symmetry.space_group_name_H-M   'P 1'
#
loop_
_entity.id
_entity.type
_entity.pdbx_description
1 polymer ?
#
loop_
_entity_poly.entity_id
_entity_poly.type
_entity_poly.pdbx_seq_one_letter_code
_entity_poly.pdbx_strand_id
1 'polypeptide(L)'
;MCSRRKRQCYDLEYLDGKVREMVEKIEKTDAEWREQLSDLAFKVTRKAGTERAFTNDNYPKADGMFHCVCCDAALFDADSKFDSGTGWPSFYQPKDGDAVDEHEDNGWFMRRTEVVCARCDAHLGHVFPDGPRPTGLRYCMNGVAMTFKEQV
;
A
#
# COMPACT_ATOMS: atom_id res chain seq x y z
N MET A 1 11.95 -3.53 30.20
CA MET A 1 10.60 -4.02 30.46
C MET A 1 9.60 -3.17 29.72
N CYS A 2 8.96 -3.70 28.67
CA CYS A 2 7.89 -2.97 28.01
C CYS A 2 6.70 -2.91 28.94
N SER A 3 6.38 -1.74 29.49
CA SER A 3 5.22 -1.63 30.33
C SER A 3 3.95 -1.81 29.51
N ARG A 4 2.91 -2.33 30.12
CA ARG A 4 1.63 -2.72 29.51
C ARG A 4 0.88 -1.59 28.77
N ARG A 5 1.42 -0.43 28.67
CA ARG A 5 0.87 0.67 27.88
C ARG A 5 1.60 0.74 26.56
N LYS A 6 1.16 -0.08 25.59
CA LYS A 6 1.43 0.09 24.14
C LYS A 6 2.79 0.74 23.84
N ARG A 7 3.84 0.23 24.43
CA ARG A 7 5.16 0.65 23.98
C ARG A 7 5.60 -0.26 22.88
N GLN A 8 5.83 0.38 21.86
CA GLN A 8 6.53 0.04 20.70
C GLN A 8 7.86 -0.60 21.06
N CYS A 9 7.87 -1.92 21.11
CA CYS A 9 9.12 -2.64 21.12
C CYS A 9 9.51 -2.79 19.66
N TYR A 10 10.50 -2.03 19.25
CA TYR A 10 11.09 -2.21 17.93
C TYR A 10 11.94 -3.46 17.97
N ASP A 11 11.50 -4.49 17.29
CA ASP A 11 12.35 -5.64 17.05
C ASP A 11 13.25 -5.30 15.86
N LEU A 12 14.55 -5.30 16.13
CA LEU A 12 15.55 -5.10 15.10
C LEU A 12 15.91 -6.45 14.52
N GLU A 13 15.50 -6.70 13.28
CA GLU A 13 15.93 -7.89 12.56
C GLU A 13 17.13 -7.56 11.68
N TYR A 14 18.16 -8.38 11.79
CA TYR A 14 19.32 -8.32 10.91
C TYR A 14 19.05 -9.15 9.66
N LEU A 15 18.87 -8.47 8.54
CA LEU A 15 18.81 -9.10 7.22
C LEU A 15 19.99 -8.59 6.41
N ASP A 16 20.85 -9.51 5.98
CA ASP A 16 22.02 -9.23 5.13
C ASP A 16 22.93 -8.13 5.68
N GLY A 17 23.16 -8.11 6.99
CA GLY A 17 24.01 -7.14 7.64
C GLY A 17 23.43 -5.74 7.76
N LYS A 18 22.15 -5.57 7.40
CA LYS A 18 21.43 -4.30 7.57
C LYS A 18 20.39 -4.43 8.68
N VAL A 19 20.40 -3.47 9.58
CA VAL A 19 19.35 -3.39 10.60
C VAL A 19 18.13 -2.79 9.95
N ARG A 20 17.06 -3.58 9.86
CA ARG A 20 15.76 -3.11 9.43
C ARG A 20 14.91 -2.83 10.66
N GLU A 21 14.51 -1.60 10.83
CA GLU A 21 13.56 -1.24 11.87
C GLU A 21 12.19 -1.78 11.49
N MET A 22 11.61 -2.62 12.35
CA MET A 22 10.26 -3.13 12.12
C MET A 22 9.24 -2.02 12.33
N VAL A 23 8.42 -1.77 11.32
CA VAL A 23 7.34 -0.80 11.39
C VAL A 23 6.29 -1.31 12.36
N GLU A 24 5.91 -0.48 13.34
CA GLU A 24 4.83 -0.81 14.26
C GLU A 24 3.51 -0.96 13.51
N LYS A 25 2.82 -2.07 13.74
CA LYS A 25 1.52 -2.31 13.12
C LYS A 25 0.41 -1.58 13.84
N ILE A 26 -0.46 -0.94 13.08
CA ILE A 26 -1.70 -0.35 13.57
C ILE A 26 -2.80 -1.38 13.40
N GLU A 27 -3.42 -1.78 14.50
CA GLU A 27 -4.51 -2.75 14.51
C GLU A 27 -5.79 -2.11 15.04
N LYS A 28 -6.88 -2.35 14.33
CA LYS A 28 -8.22 -1.91 14.72
C LYS A 28 -9.22 -3.02 14.42
N THR A 29 -10.36 -2.99 15.08
CA THR A 29 -11.46 -3.92 14.78
C THR A 29 -12.13 -3.54 13.44
N ASP A 30 -12.84 -4.47 12.85
CA ASP A 30 -13.61 -4.19 11.63
C ASP A 30 -14.61 -3.06 11.85
N ALA A 31 -15.26 -3.01 13.01
CA ALA A 31 -16.19 -1.94 13.35
C ALA A 31 -15.52 -0.56 13.36
N GLU A 32 -14.32 -0.46 13.94
CA GLU A 32 -13.54 0.77 13.95
C GLU A 32 -13.13 1.20 12.55
N TRP A 33 -12.69 0.25 11.72
CA TRP A 33 -12.36 0.55 10.31
C TRP A 33 -13.60 1.00 9.53
N ARG A 34 -14.75 0.39 9.76
CA ARG A 34 -16.02 0.78 9.09
C ARG A 34 -16.46 2.19 9.42
N GLU A 35 -16.21 2.65 10.64
CA GLU A 35 -16.52 4.02 11.03
C GLU A 35 -15.67 5.05 10.30
N GLN A 36 -14.44 4.68 9.99
CA GLN A 36 -13.44 5.55 9.37
C GLN A 36 -13.50 5.54 7.84
N LEU A 37 -13.86 4.40 7.24
CA LEU A 37 -13.73 4.16 5.81
C LEU A 37 -15.10 4.12 5.12
N SER A 38 -15.11 4.48 3.82
CA SER A 38 -16.27 4.20 2.99
C SER A 38 -16.44 2.68 2.84
N ASP A 39 -17.64 2.24 2.42
CA ASP A 39 -17.90 0.81 2.23
C ASP A 39 -16.94 0.18 1.23
N LEU A 40 -16.64 0.87 0.13
CA LEU A 40 -15.69 0.39 -0.88
C LEU A 40 -14.27 0.35 -0.33
N ALA A 41 -13.83 1.41 0.36
CA ALA A 41 -12.50 1.46 0.95
C ALA A 41 -12.31 0.34 1.98
N PHE A 42 -13.31 0.07 2.81
CA PHE A 42 -13.28 -1.03 3.76
C PHE A 42 -13.17 -2.38 3.04
N LYS A 43 -14.01 -2.61 2.05
CA LYS A 43 -14.02 -3.86 1.28
C LYS A 43 -12.67 -4.11 0.61
N VAL A 44 -12.07 -3.10 0.02
CA VAL A 44 -10.78 -3.22 -0.68
C VAL A 44 -9.65 -3.42 0.32
N THR A 45 -9.54 -2.55 1.33
CA THR A 45 -8.37 -2.54 2.22
C THR A 45 -8.40 -3.60 3.31
N ARG A 46 -9.58 -3.91 3.85
CA ARG A 46 -9.71 -4.84 4.99
C ARG A 46 -10.20 -6.22 4.58
N LYS A 47 -10.82 -6.37 3.40
CA LYS A 47 -11.34 -7.64 2.90
C LYS A 47 -10.70 -8.06 1.57
N ALA A 48 -9.57 -7.45 1.22
CA ALA A 48 -8.80 -7.76 0.01
C ALA A 48 -9.62 -7.73 -1.27
N GLY A 49 -10.55 -6.78 -1.36
CA GLY A 49 -11.35 -6.57 -2.56
C GLY A 49 -10.58 -5.82 -3.63
N THR A 50 -11.19 -5.73 -4.81
CA THR A 50 -10.65 -4.98 -5.94
C THR A 50 -11.70 -3.99 -6.42
N GLU A 51 -11.31 -2.73 -6.57
CA GLU A 51 -12.18 -1.74 -7.17
C GLU A 51 -12.33 -1.97 -8.67
N ARG A 52 -13.38 -1.41 -9.26
CA ARG A 52 -13.58 -1.45 -10.70
C ARG A 52 -12.55 -0.57 -11.41
N ALA A 53 -11.98 -1.07 -12.51
CA ALA A 53 -11.04 -0.32 -13.33
C ALA A 53 -11.67 1.01 -13.83
N PHE A 54 -10.86 2.03 -13.98
CA PHE A 54 -11.26 3.37 -14.48
C PHE A 54 -12.23 4.13 -13.58
N THR A 55 -12.32 3.77 -12.30
CA THR A 55 -13.18 4.48 -11.35
C THR A 55 -12.41 5.42 -10.43
N ASN A 56 -11.17 5.12 -10.10
CA ASN A 56 -10.38 5.89 -9.14
C ASN A 56 -8.94 6.11 -9.62
N ASP A 57 -8.72 6.43 -10.88
CA ASP A 57 -7.40 6.73 -11.45
C ASP A 57 -7.35 8.14 -12.08
N ASN A 58 -8.11 9.07 -11.54
CA ASN A 58 -8.19 10.45 -12.04
C ASN A 58 -7.53 11.44 -11.08
N TYR A 59 -6.33 11.12 -10.63
CA TYR A 59 -5.58 12.01 -9.76
C TYR A 59 -4.98 13.19 -10.53
N PRO A 60 -4.81 14.35 -9.86
CA PRO A 60 -4.11 15.47 -10.48
C PRO A 60 -2.70 15.09 -10.90
N LYS A 61 -2.24 15.57 -12.04
CA LYS A 61 -0.85 15.42 -12.47
C LYS A 61 0.00 16.50 -11.80
N ALA A 62 0.33 16.27 -10.54
CA ALA A 62 1.07 17.20 -9.71
C ALA A 62 2.03 16.44 -8.83
N ASP A 63 3.07 17.13 -8.35
CA ASP A 63 3.97 16.55 -7.36
C ASP A 63 3.23 16.31 -6.07
N GLY A 64 3.51 15.20 -5.44
CA GLY A 64 2.85 14.84 -4.20
C GLY A 64 3.10 13.42 -3.78
N MET A 65 2.35 13.00 -2.79
CA MET A 65 2.50 11.68 -2.18
C MET A 65 1.15 10.99 -2.04
N PHE A 66 1.12 9.70 -2.35
CA PHE A 66 -0.05 8.86 -2.13
C PHE A 66 0.07 8.21 -0.76
N HIS A 67 -0.93 8.41 0.07
CA HIS A 67 -0.98 7.93 1.45
C HIS A 67 -2.02 6.82 1.60
N CYS A 68 -1.80 5.93 2.56
CA CYS A 68 -2.77 4.89 2.90
C CYS A 68 -4.06 5.52 3.44
N VAL A 69 -5.21 5.13 2.87
CA VAL A 69 -6.50 5.64 3.32
C VAL A 69 -6.82 5.23 4.76
N CYS A 70 -6.23 4.13 5.23
CA CYS A 70 -6.49 3.60 6.58
C CYS A 70 -5.66 4.28 7.66
N CYS A 71 -4.34 4.38 7.47
CA CYS A 71 -3.42 4.85 8.51
C CYS A 71 -2.66 6.12 8.15
N ASP A 72 -2.86 6.65 6.97
CA ASP A 72 -2.22 7.86 6.46
C ASP A 72 -0.70 7.75 6.25
N ALA A 73 -0.14 6.55 6.27
CA ALA A 73 1.26 6.34 5.96
C ALA A 73 1.56 6.70 4.51
N ALA A 74 2.71 7.33 4.24
CA ALA A 74 3.14 7.62 2.87
C ALA A 74 3.55 6.33 2.17
N LEU A 75 3.04 6.09 0.96
CA LEU A 75 3.22 4.84 0.23
C LEU A 75 3.98 5.01 -1.08
N PHE A 76 3.52 5.91 -1.94
CA PHE A 76 4.08 6.11 -3.28
C PHE A 76 4.25 7.59 -3.58
N ASP A 77 5.40 7.93 -4.16
CA ASP A 77 5.64 9.26 -4.68
C ASP A 77 5.00 9.40 -6.06
N ALA A 78 4.38 10.55 -6.32
CA ALA A 78 3.76 10.84 -7.62
C ALA A 78 4.76 10.72 -8.78
N ASP A 79 6.05 10.94 -8.54
CA ASP A 79 7.10 10.80 -9.55
C ASP A 79 7.21 9.37 -10.08
N SER A 80 6.81 8.37 -9.31
CA SER A 80 6.86 6.98 -9.74
C SER A 80 5.57 6.50 -10.41
N LYS A 81 4.54 7.35 -10.45
CA LYS A 81 3.27 7.02 -11.12
C LYS A 81 3.40 7.09 -12.63
N PHE A 82 2.83 6.10 -13.31
CA PHE A 82 2.78 6.08 -14.77
C PHE A 82 1.43 5.57 -15.25
N ASP A 83 1.09 5.88 -16.50
CA ASP A 83 -0.13 5.38 -17.14
C ASP A 83 0.13 3.99 -17.71
N SER A 84 -0.42 2.97 -17.05
CA SER A 84 -0.29 1.58 -17.50
C SER A 84 -1.38 1.17 -18.50
N GLY A 85 -2.40 2.00 -18.68
CA GLY A 85 -3.56 1.66 -19.51
C GLY A 85 -4.54 0.69 -18.88
N THR A 86 -4.29 0.26 -17.63
CA THR A 86 -5.13 -0.75 -16.97
C THR A 86 -6.39 -0.19 -16.31
N GLY A 87 -6.42 1.11 -16.07
CA GLY A 87 -7.51 1.76 -15.34
C GLY A 87 -7.35 1.77 -13.83
N TRP A 88 -6.24 1.26 -13.33
CA TRP A 88 -5.85 1.35 -11.93
C TRP A 88 -4.57 2.16 -11.78
N PRO A 89 -4.43 2.96 -10.70
CA PRO A 89 -3.19 3.70 -10.45
C PRO A 89 -1.99 2.76 -10.44
N SER A 90 -0.96 3.11 -11.19
CA SER A 90 0.23 2.26 -11.35
C SER A 90 1.49 3.03 -11.04
N PHE A 91 2.42 2.36 -10.34
CA PHE A 91 3.69 2.93 -9.89
C PHE A 91 4.82 1.94 -10.19
N TYR A 92 6.02 2.44 -10.47
CA TYR A 92 7.14 1.53 -10.71
C TYR A 92 7.94 1.22 -9.44
N GLN A 93 7.71 1.94 -8.34
CA GLN A 93 8.33 1.66 -7.04
C GLN A 93 7.54 2.32 -5.91
N PRO A 94 7.58 1.76 -4.68
CA PRO A 94 7.09 2.46 -3.50
C PRO A 94 8.01 3.63 -3.13
N LYS A 95 7.54 4.48 -2.23
CA LYS A 95 8.31 5.62 -1.71
C LYS A 95 9.70 5.20 -1.19
N ASP A 96 9.76 4.06 -0.47
CA ASP A 96 10.99 3.45 0.03
C ASP A 96 10.73 1.97 0.33
N GLY A 97 11.75 1.26 0.79
CA GLY A 97 11.67 -0.19 1.05
C GLY A 97 10.80 -0.58 2.25
N ASP A 98 10.38 0.39 3.07
CA ASP A 98 9.62 0.14 4.30
C ASP A 98 8.15 0.57 4.19
N ALA A 99 7.75 1.12 3.05
CA ALA A 99 6.39 1.64 2.86
C ALA A 99 5.35 0.54 2.70
N VAL A 100 5.69 -0.53 2.03
CA VAL A 100 4.78 -1.64 1.71
C VAL A 100 5.44 -2.98 2.02
N ASP A 101 4.60 -3.98 2.27
CA ASP A 101 5.00 -5.38 2.35
C ASP A 101 4.41 -6.16 1.18
N GLU A 102 5.08 -7.22 0.78
CA GLU A 102 4.66 -8.08 -0.32
C GLU A 102 4.38 -9.48 0.21
N HIS A 103 3.25 -10.06 -0.20
CA HIS A 103 2.84 -11.41 0.17
C HIS A 103 2.46 -12.20 -1.07
N GLU A 104 2.81 -13.48 -1.09
CA GLU A 104 2.40 -14.34 -2.17
C GLU A 104 0.88 -14.59 -2.08
N ASP A 105 0.17 -14.30 -3.16
CA ASP A 105 -1.26 -14.54 -3.29
C ASP A 105 -1.49 -15.68 -4.28
N ASN A 106 -1.74 -16.87 -3.76
CA ASN A 106 -1.98 -18.08 -4.54
C ASN A 106 -3.47 -18.23 -4.81
N GLY A 107 -3.96 -17.54 -5.85
CA GLY A 107 -5.31 -17.74 -6.34
C GLY A 107 -5.45 -19.06 -7.11
N TRP A 108 -6.71 -19.43 -7.44
CA TRP A 108 -7.03 -20.69 -8.12
C TRP A 108 -6.26 -20.91 -9.43
N PHE A 109 -5.95 -19.86 -10.17
CA PHE A 109 -5.36 -19.95 -11.50
C PHE A 109 -4.10 -19.09 -11.68
N MET A 110 -3.75 -18.25 -10.70
CA MET A 110 -2.67 -17.29 -10.85
C MET A 110 -1.90 -17.11 -9.56
N ARG A 111 -0.58 -17.15 -9.68
CA ARG A 111 0.32 -16.65 -8.64
C ARG A 111 0.48 -15.16 -8.81
N ARG A 112 0.10 -14.42 -7.80
CA ARG A 112 0.29 -12.97 -7.78
C ARG A 112 1.01 -12.58 -6.51
N THR A 113 1.66 -11.43 -6.53
CA THR A 113 2.26 -10.84 -5.34
C THR A 113 1.37 -9.72 -4.85
N GLU A 114 0.75 -9.93 -3.69
CA GLU A 114 -0.09 -8.94 -3.05
C GLU A 114 0.78 -7.86 -2.41
N VAL A 115 0.35 -6.61 -2.49
CA VAL A 115 0.99 -5.46 -1.87
C VAL A 115 0.07 -4.90 -0.79
N VAL A 116 0.59 -4.81 0.42
CA VAL A 116 -0.13 -4.27 1.57
C VAL A 116 0.64 -3.12 2.22
N CYS A 117 -0.08 -2.23 2.90
CA CYS A 117 0.55 -1.17 3.69
C CYS A 117 1.38 -1.81 4.83
N ALA A 118 2.66 -1.46 4.91
CA ALA A 118 3.53 -2.02 5.94
C ALA A 118 3.08 -1.66 7.36
N ARG A 119 2.34 -0.57 7.53
CA ARG A 119 1.94 -0.05 8.83
C ARG A 119 0.62 -0.61 9.36
N CYS A 120 -0.36 -0.87 8.49
CA CYS A 120 -1.69 -1.31 8.93
C CYS A 120 -2.20 -2.56 8.23
N ASP A 121 -1.40 -3.15 7.34
CA ASP A 121 -1.74 -4.32 6.54
C ASP A 121 -2.93 -4.12 5.59
N ALA A 122 -3.28 -2.88 5.27
CA ALA A 122 -4.31 -2.60 4.28
C ALA A 122 -3.93 -3.22 2.94
N HIS A 123 -4.85 -3.97 2.34
CA HIS A 123 -4.66 -4.46 0.98
C HIS A 123 -4.67 -3.28 0.01
N LEU A 124 -3.60 -3.11 -0.75
CA LEU A 124 -3.46 -2.01 -1.71
C LEU A 124 -3.66 -2.48 -3.14
N GLY A 125 -3.10 -3.61 -3.48
CA GLY A 125 -3.15 -4.15 -4.83
C GLY A 125 -2.15 -5.28 -5.03
N HIS A 126 -1.56 -5.33 -6.21
CA HIS A 126 -0.58 -6.36 -6.59
C HIS A 126 0.57 -5.75 -7.37
N VAL A 127 1.72 -6.42 -7.35
CA VAL A 127 2.88 -6.02 -8.15
C VAL A 127 3.18 -7.07 -9.20
N PHE A 128 3.52 -6.60 -10.40
CA PHE A 128 3.79 -7.45 -11.58
C PHE A 128 5.15 -7.08 -12.19
N PRO A 129 5.83 -8.02 -12.86
CA PRO A 129 7.15 -7.78 -13.44
C PRO A 129 7.12 -7.16 -14.84
N ASP A 130 6.03 -6.54 -15.23
CA ASP A 130 5.82 -5.95 -16.55
C ASP A 130 5.75 -4.42 -16.52
N GLY A 131 6.54 -3.79 -15.67
CA GLY A 131 6.59 -2.35 -15.52
C GLY A 131 7.72 -1.68 -16.30
N PRO A 132 7.78 -0.34 -16.24
CA PRO A 132 8.81 0.43 -16.92
C PRO A 132 10.12 0.46 -16.15
N ARG A 133 11.16 0.98 -16.79
CA ARG A 133 12.41 1.31 -16.09
C ARG A 133 12.14 2.42 -15.08
N PRO A 134 12.89 2.49 -13.96
CA PRO A 134 14.13 1.73 -13.70
C PRO A 134 13.93 0.35 -13.09
N THR A 135 12.77 0.06 -12.50
CA THR A 135 12.59 -1.19 -11.74
C THR A 135 12.10 -2.37 -12.57
N GLY A 136 11.40 -2.12 -13.68
CA GLY A 136 10.70 -3.17 -14.40
C GLY A 136 9.46 -3.68 -13.69
N LEU A 137 9.02 -3.03 -12.63
CA LEU A 137 7.87 -3.45 -11.82
C LEU A 137 6.67 -2.54 -12.05
N ARG A 138 5.50 -3.14 -11.97
CA ARG A 138 4.22 -2.41 -12.02
C ARG A 138 3.44 -2.72 -10.74
N TYR A 139 3.41 -1.74 -9.84
CA TYR A 139 2.57 -1.77 -8.66
C TYR A 139 1.19 -1.26 -9.05
N CYS A 140 0.26 -2.19 -9.24
CA CYS A 140 -1.11 -1.91 -9.66
C CYS A 140 -1.98 -1.78 -8.41
N MET A 141 -2.33 -0.55 -8.05
CA MET A 141 -2.98 -0.24 -6.78
C MET A 141 -4.44 0.12 -6.98
N ASN A 142 -5.26 -0.13 -5.96
CA ASN A 142 -6.64 0.35 -5.92
C ASN A 142 -6.63 1.83 -5.50
N GLY A 143 -7.21 2.70 -6.31
CA GLY A 143 -7.23 4.14 -6.01
C GLY A 143 -7.97 4.48 -4.73
N VAL A 144 -9.04 3.73 -4.42
CA VAL A 144 -9.81 3.94 -3.19
C VAL A 144 -9.00 3.60 -1.92
N ALA A 145 -7.92 2.85 -2.06
CA ALA A 145 -7.03 2.50 -0.93
C ALA A 145 -6.05 3.62 -0.57
N MET A 146 -5.99 4.66 -1.38
CA MET A 146 -5.01 5.74 -1.22
C MET A 146 -5.65 7.11 -1.23
N THR A 147 -4.98 8.06 -0.58
CA THR A 147 -5.31 9.47 -0.61
C THR A 147 -4.12 10.22 -1.20
N PHE A 148 -4.36 11.05 -2.22
CA PHE A 148 -3.32 11.87 -2.80
C PHE A 148 -3.18 13.19 -2.03
N LYS A 149 -1.97 13.51 -1.63
CA LYS A 149 -1.62 14.78 -0.98
C LYS A 149 -0.65 15.52 -1.88
N GLU A 150 -1.12 16.60 -2.46
CA GLU A 150 -0.31 17.45 -3.32
C GLU A 150 0.79 18.13 -2.51
N GLN A 151 1.99 18.18 -3.06
CA GLN A 151 3.11 18.88 -2.47
C GLN A 151 2.97 20.37 -2.75
N VAL A 152 2.93 21.16 -1.69
CA VAL A 152 2.81 22.60 -1.78
C VAL A 152 4.18 23.26 -1.81
#